data_412c5917d04cbe56099c79e715aadef8
#
_entry.id   412c5917d04cbe56099c79e715aadef8
#
_cell.length_a   1.000
_cell.length_b   1.000
_cell.length_c   1.000
_cell.angle_alpha   90.00
_cell.angle_beta   90.00
_cell.angle_gamma   90.00
#
_symmetry.space_group_name_H-M   'P 1'
#
loop_
_entity.id
_entity.type
_entity.pdbx_description
1 polymer ?
#
loop_
_entity_poly.entity_id
_entity_poly.type
_entity_poly.pdbx_seq_one_letter_code
_entity_poly.pdbx_strand_id
1 'polypeptide(L)'
;MKRFRIKHYLFFITIVFFYLESTKVLSEQIKDNELQKIQTFQSESFSTRIRFVVIHYTSIDWENSLKILTNERYEVSSHYLIPENGDDTYSDPIKIFQLVDEENRAWHAGISQWEERTNINDQSIGIELVNQAECSIRQGSQYDYTNNYICLFSDFDKDQIDQLILLLKDILSRHEEIKP
;
A
#
# COMPACT_ATOMS: atom_id res chain seq x y z
N MET A 1 -32.59 29.02 55.78
CA MET A 1 -31.87 29.02 54.47
C MET A 1 -31.40 27.63 54.05
N LYS A 2 -32.26 26.63 53.85
CA LYS A 2 -31.88 25.28 53.42
C LYS A 2 -32.82 24.62 52.37
N ARG A 3 -33.68 25.41 51.69
CA ARG A 3 -34.68 24.87 50.73
C ARG A 3 -34.35 25.08 49.24
N PHE A 4 -33.24 25.76 48.90
CA PHE A 4 -32.97 26.16 47.52
C PHE A 4 -32.05 25.17 46.72
N ARG A 5 -31.34 24.25 47.42
CA ARG A 5 -30.41 23.34 46.76
C ARG A 5 -31.03 22.04 46.15
N ILE A 6 -32.20 21.63 46.65
CA ILE A 6 -32.80 20.35 46.21
C ILE A 6 -33.49 20.49 44.85
N LYS A 7 -34.05 21.65 44.51
CA LYS A 7 -34.73 21.86 43.19
C LYS A 7 -33.76 21.84 42.00
N HIS A 8 -32.53 22.26 42.18
CA HIS A 8 -31.56 22.23 41.07
C HIS A 8 -31.01 20.83 40.81
N TYR A 9 -30.88 20.00 41.82
CA TYR A 9 -30.47 18.60 41.67
C TYR A 9 -31.53 17.75 40.97
N LEU A 10 -32.80 17.95 41.29
CA LEU A 10 -33.91 17.26 40.63
C LEU A 10 -34.05 17.65 39.14
N PHE A 11 -33.80 18.93 38.82
CA PHE A 11 -33.84 19.40 37.43
C PHE A 11 -32.67 18.86 36.59
N PHE A 12 -31.48 18.76 37.18
CA PHE A 12 -30.32 18.13 36.51
C PHE A 12 -30.49 16.61 36.29
N ILE A 13 -31.05 15.91 37.27
CA ILE A 13 -31.33 14.45 37.16
C ILE A 13 -32.36 14.19 36.08
N THR A 14 -33.42 15.00 35.97
CA THR A 14 -34.40 14.82 34.88
C THR A 14 -33.83 15.13 33.50
N ILE A 15 -32.97 16.11 33.32
CA ILE A 15 -32.32 16.41 32.04
C ILE A 15 -31.37 15.28 31.66
N VAL A 16 -30.56 14.76 32.58
CA VAL A 16 -29.66 13.63 32.32
C VAL A 16 -30.45 12.35 31.97
N PHE A 17 -31.58 12.10 32.63
CA PHE A 17 -32.45 10.96 32.31
C PHE A 17 -33.07 11.08 30.92
N PHE A 18 -33.56 12.25 30.54
CA PHE A 18 -34.08 12.54 29.18
C PHE A 18 -32.99 12.39 28.11
N TYR A 19 -31.76 12.80 28.42
CA TYR A 19 -30.63 12.62 27.48
C TYR A 19 -30.23 11.18 27.31
N LEU A 20 -30.23 10.36 28.37
CA LEU A 20 -29.95 8.94 28.34
C LEU A 20 -31.07 8.14 27.63
N GLU A 21 -32.33 8.52 27.77
CA GLU A 21 -33.43 7.88 27.04
C GLU A 21 -33.41 8.24 25.55
N SER A 22 -33.13 9.51 25.21
CA SER A 22 -33.01 9.91 23.80
C SER A 22 -31.84 9.25 23.08
N THR A 23 -30.72 9.02 23.76
CA THR A 23 -29.57 8.27 23.17
C THR A 23 -29.86 6.79 23.03
N LYS A 24 -30.65 6.17 23.93
CA LYS A 24 -31.11 4.78 23.79
C LYS A 24 -32.08 4.60 22.63
N VAL A 25 -33.04 5.50 22.49
CA VAL A 25 -34.01 5.47 21.37
C VAL A 25 -33.30 5.68 20.05
N LEU A 26 -32.29 6.58 19.98
CA LEU A 26 -31.48 6.77 18.78
C LEU A 26 -30.61 5.53 18.46
N SER A 27 -30.04 4.86 19.47
CA SER A 27 -29.27 3.64 19.28
C SER A 27 -30.14 2.44 18.90
N GLU A 28 -31.38 2.34 19.36
CA GLU A 28 -32.35 1.34 18.92
C GLU A 28 -32.82 1.59 17.47
N GLN A 29 -33.09 2.84 17.09
CA GLN A 29 -33.45 3.17 15.70
C GLN A 29 -32.29 2.93 14.72
N ILE A 30 -31.04 3.06 15.15
CA ILE A 30 -29.88 2.71 14.32
C ILE A 30 -29.73 1.20 14.17
N LYS A 31 -30.11 0.40 15.17
CA LYS A 31 -30.10 -1.08 15.11
C LYS A 31 -31.15 -1.65 14.14
N ASP A 32 -32.28 -0.98 13.98
CA ASP A 32 -33.34 -1.41 13.06
C ASP A 32 -33.04 -1.04 11.58
N ASN A 33 -32.02 -0.21 11.32
CA ASN A 33 -31.55 0.14 9.98
C ASN A 33 -30.28 -0.63 9.61
N GLU A 34 -30.29 -1.95 9.76
CA GLU A 34 -29.22 -2.80 9.26
C GLU A 34 -29.16 -2.73 7.73
N LEU A 35 -27.98 -2.40 7.19
CA LEU A 35 -27.75 -2.32 5.74
C LEU A 35 -28.00 -3.70 5.11
N GLN A 36 -29.11 -3.85 4.41
CA GLN A 36 -29.42 -5.08 3.67
C GLN A 36 -28.83 -4.97 2.26
N LYS A 37 -27.81 -5.79 1.97
CA LYS A 37 -27.26 -5.95 0.62
C LYS A 37 -27.89 -7.15 -0.06
N ILE A 38 -28.67 -6.89 -1.12
CA ILE A 38 -29.28 -7.93 -1.93
C ILE A 38 -28.33 -8.27 -3.09
N GLN A 39 -27.80 -9.48 -3.12
CA GLN A 39 -26.87 -9.97 -4.14
C GLN A 39 -27.51 -10.90 -5.18
N THR A 40 -28.83 -10.99 -5.20
CA THR A 40 -29.56 -11.88 -6.12
C THR A 40 -29.47 -11.44 -7.58
N PHE A 41 -29.24 -10.14 -7.82
CA PHE A 41 -29.13 -9.56 -9.15
C PHE A 41 -27.74 -8.97 -9.33
N GLN A 42 -26.87 -9.71 -10.01
CA GLN A 42 -25.52 -9.26 -10.31
C GLN A 42 -25.42 -8.94 -11.81
N SER A 43 -24.67 -7.87 -12.13
CA SER A 43 -24.36 -7.54 -13.51
C SER A 43 -23.32 -8.51 -14.06
N GLU A 44 -23.50 -8.94 -15.30
CA GLU A 44 -22.47 -9.67 -16.06
C GLU A 44 -21.50 -8.71 -16.76
N SER A 45 -21.80 -7.39 -16.74
CA SER A 45 -21.00 -6.35 -17.35
C SER A 45 -20.05 -5.72 -16.32
N PHE A 46 -18.94 -6.37 -16.06
CA PHE A 46 -17.88 -5.86 -15.18
C PHE A 46 -16.52 -6.28 -15.71
N SER A 47 -15.47 -5.65 -15.21
CA SER A 47 -14.09 -6.05 -15.45
C SER A 47 -13.30 -5.98 -14.15
N THR A 48 -12.32 -6.84 -14.03
CA THR A 48 -11.35 -6.76 -12.94
C THR A 48 -10.43 -5.55 -13.14
N ARG A 49 -9.95 -4.98 -12.04
CA ARG A 49 -9.05 -3.83 -12.10
C ARG A 49 -7.63 -4.26 -12.47
N ILE A 50 -7.12 -5.30 -11.82
CA ILE A 50 -5.73 -5.73 -11.96
C ILE A 50 -5.54 -6.54 -13.24
N ARG A 51 -4.59 -6.10 -14.07
CA ARG A 51 -4.26 -6.67 -15.40
C ARG A 51 -2.77 -6.88 -15.62
N PHE A 52 -1.92 -6.27 -14.77
CA PHE A 52 -0.48 -6.31 -14.90
C PHE A 52 0.20 -6.55 -13.56
N VAL A 53 1.36 -7.16 -13.61
CA VAL A 53 2.38 -7.04 -12.57
C VAL A 53 3.53 -6.24 -13.16
N VAL A 54 3.98 -5.22 -12.44
CA VAL A 54 5.14 -4.42 -12.82
C VAL A 54 6.23 -4.67 -11.80
N ILE A 55 7.38 -5.14 -12.28
CA ILE A 55 8.54 -5.44 -11.44
C ILE A 55 9.54 -4.31 -11.63
N HIS A 56 9.96 -3.73 -10.52
CA HIS A 56 10.95 -2.67 -10.41
C HIS A 56 12.13 -3.13 -9.56
N TYR A 57 13.15 -2.29 -9.48
CA TYR A 57 14.24 -2.42 -8.51
C TYR A 57 14.59 -1.04 -7.93
N THR A 58 15.03 -1.00 -6.67
CA THR A 58 15.10 0.26 -5.91
C THR A 58 16.38 1.05 -6.10
N SER A 59 17.48 0.47 -6.54
CA SER A 59 18.82 1.08 -6.65
C SER A 59 19.44 1.56 -5.32
N ILE A 60 18.80 1.33 -4.20
CA ILE A 60 19.21 1.72 -2.85
C ILE A 60 19.03 0.54 -1.89
N ASP A 61 19.63 0.65 -0.68
CA ASP A 61 19.53 -0.37 0.36
C ASP A 61 18.09 -0.58 0.88
N TRP A 62 17.93 -1.63 1.66
CA TRP A 62 16.65 -2.04 2.25
C TRP A 62 16.02 -0.95 3.14
N GLU A 63 16.79 -0.38 4.09
CA GLU A 63 16.26 0.60 5.04
C GLU A 63 15.72 1.84 4.33
N ASN A 64 16.47 2.37 3.35
CA ASN A 64 16.05 3.51 2.56
C ASN A 64 14.89 3.16 1.62
N SER A 65 14.88 1.98 1.02
CA SER A 65 13.78 1.49 0.19
C SER A 65 12.48 1.43 1.00
N LEU A 66 12.50 0.78 2.15
CA LEU A 66 11.35 0.68 3.04
C LEU A 66 10.85 2.06 3.48
N LYS A 67 11.76 2.93 3.91
CA LYS A 67 11.45 4.31 4.33
C LYS A 67 10.78 5.13 3.23
N ILE A 68 11.26 5.03 2.00
CA ILE A 68 10.72 5.79 0.87
C ILE A 68 9.35 5.25 0.48
N LEU A 69 9.19 3.93 0.37
CA LEU A 69 7.97 3.30 -0.10
C LEU A 69 6.82 3.30 0.92
N THR A 70 7.10 3.58 2.21
CA THR A 70 6.09 3.60 3.28
C THR A 70 5.78 5.00 3.82
N ASN A 71 6.48 6.04 3.37
CA ASN A 71 6.29 7.38 3.88
C ASN A 71 5.64 8.28 2.83
N GLU A 72 4.45 8.80 3.15
CA GLU A 72 3.63 9.66 2.27
C GLU A 72 4.36 10.88 1.70
N ARG A 73 5.42 11.36 2.39
CA ARG A 73 6.22 12.51 1.94
C ARG A 73 6.88 12.29 0.57
N TYR A 74 7.17 11.04 0.22
CA TYR A 74 7.86 10.71 -1.03
C TYR A 74 6.92 10.48 -2.20
N GLU A 75 5.61 10.40 -1.96
CA GLU A 75 4.57 10.25 -2.99
C GLU A 75 4.82 9.06 -3.93
N VAL A 76 5.46 8.01 -3.42
CA VAL A 76 5.69 6.74 -4.11
C VAL A 76 5.38 5.57 -3.17
N SER A 77 4.93 4.47 -3.71
CA SER A 77 4.68 3.25 -2.96
C SER A 77 4.69 2.03 -3.89
N SER A 78 4.84 0.83 -3.34
CA SER A 78 4.69 -0.43 -4.05
C SER A 78 3.80 -1.37 -3.25
N HIS A 79 3.19 -2.36 -3.90
CA HIS A 79 2.42 -3.37 -3.19
C HIS A 79 3.34 -4.31 -2.41
N TYR A 80 4.47 -4.67 -3.01
CA TYR A 80 5.43 -5.59 -2.42
C TYR A 80 6.85 -5.07 -2.52
N LEU A 81 7.65 -5.44 -1.53
CA LEU A 81 9.09 -5.19 -1.46
C LEU A 81 9.79 -6.48 -1.07
N ILE A 82 10.85 -6.87 -1.80
CA ILE A 82 11.66 -8.06 -1.53
C ILE A 82 13.11 -7.61 -1.34
N PRO A 83 13.71 -7.84 -0.15
CA PRO A 83 15.09 -7.49 0.13
C PRO A 83 16.08 -8.35 -0.67
N GLU A 84 17.35 -7.94 -0.72
CA GLU A 84 18.45 -8.71 -1.27
C GLU A 84 19.33 -9.30 -0.17
N ASN A 85 20.06 -10.38 -0.48
CA ASN A 85 21.09 -10.90 0.42
C ASN A 85 22.33 -10.00 0.38
N GLY A 86 22.96 -9.82 1.55
CA GLY A 86 24.19 -9.02 1.65
C GLY A 86 23.96 -7.52 1.78
N ASP A 87 22.72 -7.08 1.86
CA ASP A 87 22.40 -5.71 2.26
C ASP A 87 22.73 -5.52 3.75
N ASP A 88 23.62 -4.60 4.07
CA ASP A 88 24.08 -4.33 5.45
C ASP A 88 22.93 -3.85 6.37
N THR A 89 21.81 -3.39 5.80
CA THR A 89 20.63 -2.91 6.53
C THR A 89 19.55 -3.98 6.70
N TYR A 90 19.76 -5.20 6.13
CA TYR A 90 18.83 -6.32 6.24
C TYR A 90 19.56 -7.62 6.61
N SER A 91 19.25 -8.18 7.78
CA SER A 91 19.94 -9.37 8.33
C SER A 91 19.08 -10.63 8.44
N ASP A 92 17.79 -10.52 8.18
CA ASP A 92 16.86 -11.66 8.23
C ASP A 92 16.91 -12.50 6.93
N PRO A 93 16.41 -13.74 6.93
CA PRO A 93 16.18 -14.49 5.71
C PRO A 93 15.24 -13.71 4.76
N ILE A 94 15.47 -13.83 3.45
CA ILE A 94 14.66 -13.14 2.44
C ILE A 94 13.17 -13.45 2.61
N LYS A 95 12.35 -12.41 2.75
CA LYS A 95 10.90 -12.45 2.92
C LYS A 95 10.22 -11.49 1.96
N ILE A 96 8.96 -11.73 1.70
CA ILE A 96 8.09 -10.83 0.94
C ILE A 96 7.41 -9.89 1.92
N PHE A 97 7.55 -8.59 1.72
CA PHE A 97 6.87 -7.56 2.52
C PHE A 97 5.75 -6.95 1.70
N GLN A 98 4.52 -7.06 2.18
CA GLN A 98 3.37 -6.36 1.61
C GLN A 98 3.27 -4.98 2.25
N LEU A 99 3.36 -3.92 1.45
CA LEU A 99 3.32 -2.53 1.89
C LEU A 99 1.97 -1.88 1.61
N VAL A 100 1.32 -2.28 0.52
CA VAL A 100 0.00 -1.81 0.11
C VAL A 100 -0.87 -3.02 -0.25
N ASP A 101 -2.12 -3.03 0.22
CA ASP A 101 -3.08 -4.06 -0.15
C ASP A 101 -3.41 -3.98 -1.65
N GLU A 102 -3.55 -5.13 -2.33
CA GLU A 102 -3.78 -5.19 -3.78
C GLU A 102 -5.10 -4.55 -4.21
N GLU A 103 -6.06 -4.40 -3.30
CA GLU A 103 -7.31 -3.68 -3.55
C GLU A 103 -7.09 -2.16 -3.69
N ASN A 104 -6.03 -1.64 -3.12
CA ASN A 104 -5.63 -0.25 -3.18
C ASN A 104 -4.77 0.01 -4.42
N ARG A 105 -4.55 1.28 -4.72
CA ARG A 105 -3.67 1.73 -5.78
C ARG A 105 -2.32 2.12 -5.19
N ALA A 106 -1.26 1.39 -5.48
CA ALA A 106 0.10 1.83 -5.17
C ALA A 106 0.63 2.79 -6.25
N TRP A 107 1.61 3.63 -5.89
CA TRP A 107 2.17 4.66 -6.76
C TRP A 107 3.59 4.28 -7.19
N HIS A 108 3.71 3.24 -8.05
CA HIS A 108 5.00 2.66 -8.43
C HIS A 108 5.43 2.95 -9.87
N ALA A 109 4.47 3.23 -10.78
CA ALA A 109 4.76 3.35 -12.21
C ALA A 109 4.69 4.80 -12.74
N GLY A 110 4.47 5.80 -11.87
CA GLY A 110 4.38 7.20 -12.27
C GLY A 110 3.33 7.46 -13.36
N ILE A 111 3.62 8.42 -14.24
CA ILE A 111 2.85 8.63 -15.48
C ILE A 111 3.39 7.66 -16.52
N SER A 112 2.62 6.60 -16.77
CA SER A 112 3.07 5.47 -17.58
C SER A 112 2.02 5.01 -18.56
N GLN A 113 2.49 4.37 -19.63
CA GLN A 113 1.68 3.78 -20.67
C GLN A 113 2.27 2.45 -21.10
N TRP A 114 1.43 1.47 -21.32
CA TRP A 114 1.77 0.20 -21.96
C TRP A 114 0.76 -0.10 -23.06
N GLU A 115 1.23 -0.22 -24.29
CA GLU A 115 0.40 -0.29 -25.49
C GLU A 115 -0.60 0.89 -25.52
N GLU A 116 -1.90 0.63 -25.61
CA GLU A 116 -2.95 1.64 -25.61
C GLU A 116 -3.47 2.01 -24.21
N ARG A 117 -2.89 1.43 -23.15
CA ARG A 117 -3.31 1.60 -21.76
C ARG A 117 -2.44 2.64 -21.06
N THR A 118 -3.08 3.61 -20.47
CA THR A 118 -2.46 4.63 -19.61
C THR A 118 -2.78 4.37 -18.15
N ASN A 119 -2.14 5.11 -17.24
CA ASN A 119 -2.37 5.01 -15.80
C ASN A 119 -2.14 3.58 -15.27
N ILE A 120 -0.98 3.03 -15.54
CA ILE A 120 -0.64 1.65 -15.19
C ILE A 120 -0.83 1.37 -13.70
N ASN A 121 -0.59 2.35 -12.81
CA ASN A 121 -0.87 2.21 -11.37
C ASN A 121 -2.31 1.79 -11.06
N ASP A 122 -3.29 2.17 -11.87
CA ASP A 122 -4.70 1.84 -11.64
C ASP A 122 -5.03 0.38 -11.99
N GLN A 123 -4.14 -0.29 -12.72
CA GLN A 123 -4.39 -1.59 -13.33
C GLN A 123 -3.32 -2.63 -13.00
N SER A 124 -2.42 -2.34 -12.05
CA SER A 124 -1.27 -3.21 -11.79
C SER A 124 -0.99 -3.41 -10.32
N ILE A 125 -0.25 -4.49 -10.06
CA ILE A 125 0.45 -4.75 -8.81
C ILE A 125 1.92 -4.42 -9.04
N GLY A 126 2.48 -3.50 -8.24
CA GLY A 126 3.90 -3.17 -8.27
C GLY A 126 4.69 -4.01 -7.28
N ILE A 127 5.81 -4.55 -7.72
CA ILE A 127 6.77 -5.30 -6.90
C ILE A 127 8.12 -4.62 -7.04
N GLU A 128 8.73 -4.26 -5.93
CA GLU A 128 10.09 -3.72 -5.85
C GLU A 128 11.06 -4.80 -5.36
N LEU A 129 12.16 -4.98 -6.07
CA LEU A 129 13.29 -5.77 -5.64
C LEU A 129 14.38 -4.82 -5.13
N VAL A 130 14.86 -5.02 -3.92
CA VAL A 130 16.05 -4.29 -3.47
C VAL A 130 17.23 -4.76 -4.29
N ASN A 131 17.94 -3.82 -4.89
CA ASN A 131 19.19 -4.09 -5.62
C ASN A 131 20.02 -2.80 -5.56
N GLN A 132 20.89 -2.72 -4.57
CA GLN A 132 21.68 -1.54 -4.31
C GLN A 132 22.70 -1.32 -5.42
N ALA A 133 22.71 -0.09 -5.96
CA ALA A 133 23.67 0.29 -6.98
C ALA A 133 25.01 0.74 -6.37
N GLU A 134 26.10 0.19 -6.87
CA GLU A 134 27.44 0.73 -6.61
C GLU A 134 27.80 1.82 -7.63
N CYS A 135 27.75 3.07 -7.20
CA CYS A 135 28.00 4.21 -8.08
C CYS A 135 29.39 4.77 -7.86
N SER A 136 30.16 4.94 -8.93
CA SER A 136 31.49 5.55 -8.92
C SER A 136 31.58 6.75 -9.88
N ILE A 137 32.44 7.71 -9.55
CA ILE A 137 32.69 8.85 -10.43
C ILE A 137 33.52 8.39 -11.63
N ARG A 138 33.07 8.69 -12.83
CA ARG A 138 33.79 8.41 -14.07
C ARG A 138 35.07 9.25 -14.11
N GLN A 139 36.23 8.62 -14.05
CA GLN A 139 37.53 9.31 -14.19
C GLN A 139 37.68 9.86 -15.62
N GLY A 140 37.89 11.18 -15.74
CA GLY A 140 38.29 11.82 -16.99
C GLY A 140 37.38 12.89 -17.59
N SER A 141 36.27 13.24 -16.98
CA SER A 141 35.39 14.32 -17.46
C SER A 141 35.45 15.52 -16.50
N GLN A 142 36.18 16.58 -16.92
CA GLN A 142 36.39 17.76 -16.08
C GLN A 142 35.22 18.76 -16.10
N TYR A 143 34.16 18.56 -16.91
CA TYR A 143 33.17 19.61 -17.16
C TYR A 143 31.71 19.16 -17.34
N ASP A 144 31.31 17.93 -16.99
CA ASP A 144 29.89 17.54 -17.07
C ASP A 144 29.39 17.00 -15.73
N TYR A 145 28.71 17.86 -14.97
CA TYR A 145 28.13 17.51 -13.65
C TYR A 145 26.87 16.66 -13.77
N THR A 146 26.35 16.41 -14.96
CA THR A 146 25.07 15.70 -15.16
C THR A 146 25.22 14.23 -15.52
N ASN A 147 26.42 13.77 -15.92
CA ASN A 147 26.65 12.39 -16.40
C ASN A 147 27.94 11.74 -15.87
N ASN A 148 28.40 12.10 -14.68
CA ASN A 148 29.70 11.67 -14.17
C ASN A 148 29.69 10.38 -13.33
N TYR A 149 28.56 9.73 -13.17
CA TYR A 149 28.45 8.51 -12.39
C TYR A 149 28.26 7.31 -13.31
N ILE A 150 29.00 6.23 -13.03
CA ILE A 150 28.73 4.89 -13.53
C ILE A 150 28.18 4.12 -12.34
N CYS A 151 26.94 3.64 -12.43
CA CYS A 151 26.34 2.79 -11.43
C CYS A 151 26.34 1.37 -11.96
N LEU A 152 26.85 0.45 -11.16
CA LEU A 152 26.85 -0.98 -11.41
C LEU A 152 25.82 -1.60 -10.48
N PHE A 153 25.07 -2.53 -11.03
CA PHE A 153 24.10 -3.33 -10.30
C PHE A 153 24.63 -4.76 -10.25
N SER A 154 24.47 -5.41 -9.10
CA SER A 154 24.71 -6.85 -8.99
C SER A 154 23.58 -7.62 -9.68
N ASP A 155 23.85 -8.87 -10.04
CA ASP A 155 22.81 -9.80 -10.44
C ASP A 155 21.86 -10.03 -9.24
N PHE A 156 20.57 -10.19 -9.50
CA PHE A 156 19.61 -10.56 -8.47
C PHE A 156 19.96 -11.90 -7.86
N ASP A 157 19.96 -12.00 -6.54
CA ASP A 157 20.31 -13.24 -5.87
C ASP A 157 19.20 -14.31 -6.02
N LYS A 158 19.62 -15.57 -5.89
CA LYS A 158 18.72 -16.70 -6.11
C LYS A 158 17.54 -16.71 -5.13
N ASP A 159 17.77 -16.40 -3.86
CA ASP A 159 16.72 -16.47 -2.84
C ASP A 159 15.68 -15.37 -3.06
N GLN A 160 16.12 -14.18 -3.49
CA GLN A 160 15.24 -13.08 -3.89
C GLN A 160 14.38 -13.48 -5.10
N ILE A 161 14.97 -14.07 -6.12
CA ILE A 161 14.24 -14.55 -7.31
C ILE A 161 13.29 -15.69 -6.95
N ASP A 162 13.68 -16.63 -6.08
CA ASP A 162 12.79 -17.70 -5.63
C ASP A 162 11.54 -17.12 -4.92
N GLN A 163 11.71 -16.12 -4.06
CA GLN A 163 10.59 -15.43 -3.42
C GLN A 163 9.71 -14.67 -4.42
N LEU A 164 10.32 -13.99 -5.40
CA LEU A 164 9.58 -13.35 -6.48
C LEU A 164 8.72 -14.37 -7.26
N ILE A 165 9.27 -15.52 -7.61
CA ILE A 165 8.54 -16.58 -8.32
C ILE A 165 7.36 -17.09 -7.48
N LEU A 166 7.53 -17.28 -6.17
CA LEU A 166 6.46 -17.69 -5.27
C LEU A 166 5.35 -16.63 -5.22
N LEU A 167 5.72 -15.35 -5.08
CA LEU A 167 4.77 -14.24 -5.08
C LEU A 167 4.01 -14.15 -6.41
N LEU A 168 4.70 -14.25 -7.54
CA LEU A 168 4.06 -14.21 -8.86
C LEU A 168 3.05 -15.36 -9.05
N LYS A 169 3.38 -16.58 -8.63
CA LYS A 169 2.45 -17.71 -8.67
C LYS A 169 1.20 -17.45 -7.83
N ASP A 170 1.36 -16.88 -6.64
CA ASP A 170 0.26 -16.53 -5.76
C ASP A 170 -0.63 -15.43 -6.37
N ILE A 171 -0.03 -14.33 -6.87
CA ILE A 171 -0.76 -13.25 -7.54
C ILE A 171 -1.54 -13.78 -8.76
N LEU A 172 -0.89 -14.54 -9.64
CA LEU A 172 -1.50 -15.09 -10.85
C LEU A 172 -2.65 -16.06 -10.52
N SER A 173 -2.59 -16.76 -9.39
CA SER A 173 -3.69 -17.65 -8.95
C SER A 173 -4.95 -16.89 -8.52
N ARG A 174 -4.82 -15.61 -8.15
CA ARG A 174 -5.90 -14.75 -7.66
C ARG A 174 -6.39 -13.74 -8.70
N HIS A 175 -5.61 -13.47 -9.72
CA HIS A 175 -5.88 -12.48 -10.76
C HIS A 175 -5.82 -13.12 -12.16
N GLU A 176 -6.88 -13.83 -12.54
CA GLU A 176 -6.97 -14.59 -13.80
C GLU A 176 -6.84 -13.74 -15.08
N GLU A 177 -7.05 -12.42 -14.98
CA GLU A 177 -6.94 -11.48 -16.09
C GLU A 177 -5.48 -11.09 -16.42
N ILE A 178 -4.53 -11.39 -15.54
CA ILE A 178 -3.10 -11.20 -15.82
C ILE A 178 -2.67 -12.37 -16.73
N LYS A 179 -2.31 -12.04 -17.95
CA LYS A 179 -1.82 -13.02 -18.94
C LYS A 179 -0.36 -12.75 -19.22
N PRO A 180 0.44 -13.83 -19.43
CA PRO A 180 1.83 -13.69 -19.84
C PRO A 180 1.99 -13.08 -21.23
#